data_0d97c417eaf3f8592b632b93bf875f29
#
_entry.id   0d97c417eaf3f8592b632b93bf875f29
#
_cell.length_a   1.000
_cell.length_b   1.000
_cell.length_c   1.000
_cell.angle_alpha   90.00
_cell.angle_beta   90.00
_cell.angle_gamma   90.00
#
_symmetry.space_group_name_H-M   'P 1'
#
loop_
_entity.id
_entity.type
_entity.pdbx_description
1 polymer ?
#
loop_
_entity_poly.entity_id
_entity_poly.type
_entity_poly.pdbx_seq_one_letter_code
_entity_poly.pdbx_strand_id
1 'polypeptide(L)'
;MGTRTHVSGVTFANPDGSSRRDIISRMSDTDKVIFERDPYNPYDSNAVKVLVSQDGQYKQIGFLEKALAATVSPSLRRGANYKITVVGCGIYMDRPFCEIEFEKL
;
A
#
# COMPACT_ATOMS: atom_id res chain seq x y z
N MET A 1 2.29 -2.21 19.15
CA MET A 1 0.93 -1.77 18.77
C MET A 1 0.92 -1.24 17.35
N GLY A 2 -0.04 -1.64 16.53
CA GLY A 2 -0.07 -1.29 15.12
C GLY A 2 -0.90 -0.05 14.82
N THR A 3 -0.67 0.51 13.65
CA THR A 3 -1.49 1.59 13.08
C THR A 3 -2.37 1.01 12.00
N ARG A 4 -3.67 1.27 12.05
CA ARG A 4 -4.62 0.86 11.02
C ARG A 4 -4.92 2.02 10.09
N THR A 5 -5.00 1.71 8.80
CA THR A 5 -5.35 2.71 7.78
C THR A 5 -5.88 2.03 6.54
N HIS A 6 -6.62 2.78 5.74
CA HIS A 6 -7.00 2.35 4.39
C HIS A 6 -5.93 2.78 3.40
N VAL A 7 -5.64 1.91 2.44
CA VAL A 7 -4.76 2.24 1.32
C VAL A 7 -5.44 3.29 0.47
N SER A 8 -4.71 4.35 0.14
CA SER A 8 -5.20 5.48 -0.66
C SER A 8 -4.97 5.24 -2.15
N GLY A 9 -5.77 5.91 -2.99
CA GLY A 9 -5.56 5.88 -4.44
C GLY A 9 -5.90 4.55 -5.12
N VAL A 10 -6.70 3.73 -4.47
CA VAL A 10 -7.04 2.37 -4.96
C VAL A 10 -7.88 2.37 -6.24
N THR A 11 -8.47 3.50 -6.60
CA THR A 11 -9.29 3.62 -7.81
C THR A 11 -8.50 4.05 -9.04
N PHE A 12 -7.24 4.44 -8.87
CA PHE A 12 -6.39 4.87 -9.98
C PHE A 12 -5.67 3.68 -10.60
N ALA A 13 -5.31 3.80 -11.88
CA ALA A 13 -4.46 2.84 -12.56
C ALA A 13 -2.99 3.09 -12.21
N ASN A 14 -2.19 2.02 -12.29
CA ASN A 14 -0.75 2.13 -12.14
C ASN A 14 -0.10 2.71 -13.41
N PRO A 15 1.12 3.26 -13.31
CA PRO A 15 1.82 3.80 -14.49
C PRO A 15 1.98 2.81 -15.65
N ASP A 16 2.06 1.51 -15.35
CA ASP A 16 2.16 0.46 -16.38
C ASP A 16 0.79 0.10 -17.00
N GLY A 17 -0.28 0.77 -16.60
CA GLY A 17 -1.64 0.53 -17.07
C GLY A 17 -2.41 -0.54 -16.31
N SER A 18 -1.78 -1.24 -15.36
CA SER A 18 -2.50 -2.24 -14.56
C SER A 18 -3.51 -1.59 -13.63
N SER A 19 -4.61 -2.30 -13.39
CA SER A 19 -5.71 -1.81 -12.56
C SER A 19 -5.49 -2.20 -11.10
N ARG A 20 -5.43 -1.20 -10.23
CA ARG A 20 -5.35 -1.45 -8.78
C ARG A 20 -6.59 -2.17 -8.27
N ARG A 21 -7.75 -1.85 -8.84
CA ARG A 21 -9.01 -2.53 -8.53
C ARG A 21 -8.91 -4.04 -8.84
N ASP A 22 -8.40 -4.40 -10.01
CA ASP A 22 -8.26 -5.80 -10.40
C ASP A 22 -7.29 -6.54 -9.49
N ILE A 23 -6.19 -5.90 -9.13
CA ILE A 23 -5.21 -6.48 -8.21
C ILE A 23 -5.86 -6.73 -6.85
N ILE A 24 -6.57 -5.73 -6.30
CA ILE A 24 -7.24 -5.85 -5.00
C ILE A 24 -8.32 -6.93 -5.03
N SER A 25 -9.06 -7.07 -6.14
CA SER A 25 -10.11 -8.07 -6.26
C SER A 25 -9.59 -9.52 -6.14
N ARG A 26 -8.29 -9.72 -6.41
CA ARG A 26 -7.65 -11.04 -6.32
C ARG A 26 -6.82 -11.23 -5.06
N MET A 27 -6.80 -10.23 -4.17
CA MET A 27 -6.05 -10.31 -2.91
C MET A 27 -6.79 -11.18 -1.88
N SER A 28 -6.00 -11.74 -0.97
CA SER A 28 -6.50 -12.34 0.25
C SER A 28 -5.82 -11.70 1.46
N ASP A 29 -6.35 -11.95 2.66
CA ASP A 29 -5.80 -11.41 3.90
C ASP A 29 -4.45 -12.07 4.29
N THR A 30 -4.06 -13.13 3.60
CA THR A 30 -2.77 -13.80 3.83
C THR A 30 -1.68 -13.33 2.87
N ASP A 31 -2.00 -12.47 1.92
CA ASP A 31 -1.01 -11.97 0.97
C ASP A 31 -0.01 -11.05 1.64
N LYS A 32 1.25 -11.15 1.22
CA LYS A 32 2.32 -10.30 1.73
C LYS A 32 2.22 -8.90 1.14
N VAL A 33 2.24 -7.90 2.01
CA VAL A 33 2.22 -6.49 1.63
C VAL A 33 3.52 -5.83 2.11
N ILE A 34 4.09 -4.97 1.27
CA ILE A 34 5.28 -4.19 1.62
C ILE A 34 5.06 -2.71 1.30
N PHE A 35 5.87 -1.87 1.91
CA PHE A 35 5.98 -0.44 1.60
C PHE A 35 7.22 -0.20 0.75
N GLU A 36 7.10 0.74 -0.20
CA GLU A 36 8.22 1.18 -1.02
C GLU A 36 8.17 2.70 -1.15
N ARG A 37 9.27 3.38 -0.82
CA ARG A 37 9.37 4.83 -0.98
C ARG A 37 9.25 5.21 -2.45
N ASP A 38 8.58 6.33 -2.69
CA ASP A 38 8.46 6.94 -4.02
C ASP A 38 8.97 8.39 -3.96
N PRO A 39 10.30 8.60 -3.81
CA PRO A 39 10.87 9.92 -3.52
C PRO A 39 10.75 10.91 -4.68
N TYR A 40 10.49 10.42 -5.88
CA TYR A 40 10.33 11.27 -7.07
C TYR A 40 8.87 11.49 -7.43
N ASN A 41 7.96 11.15 -6.53
CA ASN A 41 6.54 11.40 -6.75
C ASN A 41 6.30 12.91 -6.93
N PRO A 42 5.64 13.33 -8.03
CA PRO A 42 5.49 14.76 -8.32
C PRO A 42 4.56 15.51 -7.35
N TYR A 43 3.76 14.79 -6.58
CA TYR A 43 2.81 15.40 -5.64
C TYR A 43 3.28 15.35 -4.19
N ASP A 44 4.17 14.41 -3.86
CA ASP A 44 4.62 14.22 -2.47
C ASP A 44 5.94 13.45 -2.46
N SER A 45 7.03 14.12 -2.07
CA SER A 45 8.35 13.48 -1.98
C SER A 45 8.42 12.43 -0.85
N ASN A 46 7.44 12.43 0.06
CA ASN A 46 7.32 11.42 1.11
C ASN A 46 6.37 10.29 0.75
N ALA A 47 5.89 10.23 -0.49
CA ALA A 47 4.96 9.20 -0.91
C ALA A 47 5.54 7.81 -0.64
N VAL A 48 4.67 6.90 -0.17
CA VAL A 48 5.00 5.50 0.08
C VAL A 48 4.01 4.64 -0.67
N LYS A 49 4.50 3.86 -1.61
CA LYS A 49 3.69 2.89 -2.35
C LYS A 49 3.36 1.72 -1.45
N VAL A 50 2.16 1.19 -1.60
CA VAL A 50 1.73 -0.06 -0.98
C VAL A 50 1.70 -1.12 -2.07
N LEU A 51 2.48 -2.18 -1.90
CA LEU A 51 2.62 -3.25 -2.88
C LEU A 51 2.18 -4.57 -2.26
N VAL A 52 1.56 -5.41 -3.09
CA VAL A 52 1.17 -6.76 -2.70
C VAL A 52 1.93 -7.78 -3.55
N SER A 53 2.36 -8.88 -2.93
CA SER A 53 2.94 -10.01 -3.65
C SER A 53 1.81 -10.83 -4.28
N GLN A 54 1.83 -10.93 -5.60
CA GLN A 54 0.79 -11.62 -6.36
C GLN A 54 1.42 -12.21 -7.62
N ASP A 55 1.21 -13.49 -7.87
CA ASP A 55 1.77 -14.19 -9.03
C ASP A 55 3.29 -14.08 -9.12
N GLY A 56 3.97 -14.09 -7.98
CA GLY A 56 5.43 -14.00 -7.93
C GLY A 56 5.99 -12.60 -8.15
N GLN A 57 5.16 -11.58 -8.18
CA GLN A 57 5.57 -10.20 -8.40
C GLN A 57 4.95 -9.29 -7.34
N TYR A 58 5.63 -8.17 -7.05
CA TYR A 58 5.02 -7.10 -6.26
C TYR A 58 4.27 -6.16 -7.20
N LYS A 59 2.99 -5.95 -6.89
CA LYS A 59 2.09 -5.10 -7.67
C LYS A 59 1.56 -3.98 -6.78
N GLN A 60 1.56 -2.77 -7.31
CA GLN A 60 1.07 -1.61 -6.55
C GLN A 60 -0.45 -1.63 -6.46
N ILE A 61 -0.96 -1.43 -5.23
CA ILE A 61 -2.41 -1.29 -4.99
C ILE A 61 -2.81 0.11 -4.59
N GLY A 62 -1.85 0.98 -4.31
CA GLY A 62 -2.10 2.36 -3.95
C GLY A 62 -0.94 2.96 -3.18
N PHE A 63 -1.27 3.91 -2.31
CA PHE A 63 -0.31 4.65 -1.49
C PHE A 63 -0.73 4.63 -0.04
N LEU A 64 0.25 4.77 0.84
CA LEU A 64 -0.02 5.08 2.24
C LEU A 64 -0.59 6.50 2.33
N GLU A 65 -1.54 6.70 3.24
CA GLU A 65 -2.11 8.02 3.51
C GLU A 65 -0.99 9.04 3.75
N LYS A 66 -1.15 10.25 3.21
CA LYS A 66 -0.11 11.29 3.22
C LYS A 66 0.44 11.59 4.61
N ALA A 67 -0.43 11.70 5.61
CA ALA A 67 0.00 12.00 6.99
C ALA A 67 0.88 10.89 7.56
N LEU A 68 0.56 9.64 7.27
CA LEU A 68 1.35 8.49 7.71
C LEU A 68 2.64 8.35 6.90
N ALA A 69 2.57 8.62 5.61
CA ALA A 69 3.75 8.59 4.74
C ALA A 69 4.82 9.58 5.21
N ALA A 70 4.42 10.73 5.73
CA ALA A 70 5.36 11.73 6.25
C ALA A 70 6.25 11.19 7.38
N THR A 71 5.75 10.21 8.15
CA THR A 71 6.51 9.53 9.20
C THR A 71 7.22 8.29 8.69
N VAL A 72 6.53 7.50 7.87
CA VAL A 72 7.05 6.19 7.42
C VAL A 72 8.19 6.37 6.41
N SER A 73 8.09 7.31 5.48
CA SER A 73 9.10 7.50 4.43
C SER A 73 10.49 7.79 5.00
N PRO A 74 10.67 8.76 5.92
CA PRO A 74 11.99 8.98 6.52
C PRO A 74 12.51 7.76 7.29
N SER A 75 11.61 7.01 7.93
CA SER A 75 11.96 5.81 8.67
C SER A 75 12.49 4.72 7.73
N LEU A 76 11.82 4.49 6.61
CA LEU A 76 12.29 3.55 5.58
C LEU A 76 13.64 3.97 5.02
N ARG A 77 13.84 5.26 4.79
CA ARG A 77 15.11 5.81 4.32
C ARG A 77 16.26 5.49 5.27
N ARG A 78 15.98 5.44 6.57
CA ARG A 78 16.98 5.08 7.60
C ARG A 78 17.14 3.58 7.79
N GLY A 79 16.47 2.76 6.99
CA GLY A 79 16.61 1.31 7.04
C GLY A 79 15.61 0.59 7.92
N ALA A 80 14.55 1.27 8.37
CA ALA A 80 13.51 0.63 9.18
C ALA A 80 12.74 -0.42 8.38
N ASN A 81 12.30 -1.45 9.08
CA ASN A 81 11.42 -2.48 8.53
C ASN A 81 10.04 -2.39 9.19
N TYR A 82 9.02 -2.76 8.45
CA TYR A 82 7.63 -2.75 8.93
C TYR A 82 7.01 -4.13 8.75
N LYS A 83 6.23 -4.53 9.74
CA LYS A 83 5.32 -5.66 9.63
C LYS A 83 3.98 -5.11 9.19
N ILE A 84 3.45 -5.61 8.06
CA ILE A 84 2.20 -5.13 7.49
C ILE A 84 1.25 -6.31 7.34
N THR A 85 0.05 -6.16 7.88
CA THR A 85 -0.99 -7.18 7.85
C THR A 85 -2.21 -6.64 7.14
N VAL A 86 -2.80 -7.43 6.24
CA VAL A 86 -4.07 -7.08 5.60
C VAL A 86 -5.19 -7.40 6.59
N VAL A 87 -5.92 -6.36 6.99
CA VAL A 87 -7.08 -6.51 7.89
C VAL A 87 -8.31 -6.91 7.11
N GLY A 88 -8.50 -6.32 5.93
CA GLY A 88 -9.57 -6.65 5.01
C GLY A 88 -9.33 -6.02 3.66
N CYS A 89 -9.79 -6.67 2.61
CA CYS A 89 -9.65 -6.16 1.24
C CYS A 89 -10.73 -6.74 0.35
N GLY A 90 -11.06 -6.03 -0.71
CA GLY A 90 -12.05 -6.49 -1.69
C GLY A 90 -12.74 -5.35 -2.39
N ILE A 91 -13.91 -5.66 -2.94
CA ILE A 91 -14.78 -4.70 -3.60
C ILE A 91 -16.05 -4.57 -2.78
N TYR A 92 -16.34 -3.36 -2.32
CA TYR A 92 -17.55 -3.08 -1.54
C TYR A 92 -18.30 -1.93 -2.19
N MET A 93 -19.59 -2.14 -2.50
CA MET A 93 -20.43 -1.17 -3.20
C MET A 93 -19.74 -0.62 -4.45
N ASP A 94 -19.20 -1.53 -5.24
CA ASP A 94 -18.49 -1.25 -6.50
C ASP A 94 -17.19 -0.44 -6.34
N ARG A 95 -16.65 -0.34 -5.13
CA ARG A 95 -15.38 0.34 -4.86
C ARG A 95 -14.35 -0.61 -4.27
N PRO A 96 -13.11 -0.59 -4.76
CA PRO A 96 -12.04 -1.35 -4.14
C PRO A 96 -11.67 -0.74 -2.79
N PHE A 97 -11.29 -1.59 -1.85
CA PHE A 97 -10.76 -1.15 -0.57
C PHE A 97 -9.67 -2.13 -0.10
N CYS A 98 -8.74 -1.62 0.66
CA CYS A 98 -7.79 -2.44 1.39
C CYS A 98 -7.45 -1.74 2.69
N GLU A 99 -7.76 -2.38 3.80
CA GLU A 99 -7.38 -1.92 5.12
C GLU A 99 -6.19 -2.72 5.62
N ILE A 100 -5.18 -2.03 6.10
CA ILE A 100 -3.97 -2.64 6.61
C ILE A 100 -3.69 -2.18 8.03
N GLU A 101 -2.95 -3.00 8.75
CA GLU A 101 -2.35 -2.64 10.03
C GLU A 101 -0.85 -2.81 9.90
N PHE A 102 -0.08 -1.83 10.34
CA PHE A 102 1.37 -1.91 10.25
C PHE A 102 2.03 -1.44 11.53
N GLU A 103 3.20 -1.99 11.79
CA GLU A 103 4.04 -1.59 12.92
C GLU A 103 5.50 -1.64 12.52
N LYS A 104 6.28 -0.73 13.09
CA LYS A 104 7.73 -0.71 12.91
C LYS A 104 8.36 -1.83 13.72
N LEU A 105 9.22 -2.58 13.08
CA LEU A 105 9.97 -3.66 13.73
C LEU A 105 11.22 -3.14 14.47
#